data_685b26abaf15e865c31e35e7945e848c
#
_entry.id   685b26abaf15e865c31e35e7945e848c
#
_cell.length_a   1.000
_cell.length_b   1.000
_cell.length_c   1.000
_cell.angle_alpha   90.00
_cell.angle_beta   90.00
_cell.angle_gamma   90.00
#
_symmetry.space_group_name_H-M   'P 1'
#
loop_
_entity.id
_entity.type
_entity.pdbx_description
1 polymer ?
#
loop_
_entity_poly.entity_id
_entity_poly.type
_entity_poly.pdbx_seq_one_letter_code
_entity_poly.pdbx_strand_id
1 'polypeptide(L)'
;MSKEGVAVAVDPESDKVITEKGEGETEDAQTVLTIPAGAVSTATDVTLTPYLEAVATDVTPGSKKEAIPMTNIAISSSQDVALNQDVTLSVANASSSDYYFDEVEVYEKTNARAIGDWKKYADAAFDKATNSYIAAIKKGSSLNKDYSIRVKSEKNVSETKNDEILKEDSYSNAGNMSATTYDIPYTAKLGWKISASGLDEGALSLVKAAIAAQEGGSEGVYTVNKTFTAHVSGDYILYFSCKAKYVEKEYTFSIAGKKVTVKVKHYLGVEFVYTNQSSSMHGGGTIG
;
A
#
# COMPACT_ATOMS: atom_id res chain seq x y z
N MET A 1 6.27 -11.57 11.04
CA MET A 1 7.17 -12.74 10.84
C MET A 1 6.77 -13.33 9.51
N SER A 2 7.63 -13.32 8.50
CA SER A 2 7.35 -14.01 7.25
C SER A 2 7.32 -15.52 7.54
N LYS A 3 6.26 -16.18 7.11
CA LYS A 3 6.16 -17.63 7.13
C LYS A 3 7.24 -18.16 6.17
N GLU A 4 8.18 -18.94 6.65
CA GLU A 4 9.10 -19.62 5.73
C GLU A 4 8.28 -20.58 4.86
N GLY A 5 8.42 -20.46 3.54
CA GLY A 5 7.80 -21.40 2.60
C GLY A 5 8.26 -22.83 2.85
N VAL A 6 7.46 -23.81 2.47
CA VAL A 6 7.81 -25.21 2.61
C VAL A 6 8.72 -25.62 1.47
N ALA A 7 9.84 -26.26 1.80
CA ALA A 7 10.73 -26.83 0.80
C ALA A 7 10.08 -28.04 0.12
N VAL A 8 10.06 -28.03 -1.20
CA VAL A 8 9.43 -29.08 -2.04
C VAL A 8 10.49 -29.69 -2.95
N ALA A 9 10.64 -31.00 -2.89
CA ALA A 9 11.57 -31.73 -3.75
C ALA A 9 11.13 -31.67 -5.23
N VAL A 10 12.06 -31.25 -6.08
CA VAL A 10 11.91 -31.17 -7.54
C VAL A 10 12.84 -32.18 -8.19
N ASP A 11 12.24 -33.10 -8.92
CA ASP A 11 12.96 -34.13 -9.68
C ASP A 11 13.11 -33.68 -11.14
N PRO A 12 14.30 -33.79 -11.75
CA PRO A 12 14.51 -33.47 -13.17
C PRO A 12 13.62 -34.22 -14.15
N GLU A 13 13.15 -35.41 -13.78
CA GLU A 13 12.41 -36.28 -14.69
C GLU A 13 10.88 -36.08 -14.63
N SER A 14 10.37 -35.22 -13.72
CA SER A 14 8.94 -35.03 -13.52
C SER A 14 8.55 -33.55 -13.43
N ASP A 15 7.34 -33.23 -13.91
CA ASP A 15 6.71 -31.93 -13.70
C ASP A 15 6.45 -31.70 -12.21
N LYS A 16 6.70 -30.48 -11.75
CA LYS A 16 6.41 -30.10 -10.38
C LYS A 16 5.60 -28.81 -10.31
N VAL A 17 4.56 -28.82 -9.49
CA VAL A 17 3.78 -27.63 -9.16
C VAL A 17 3.93 -27.33 -7.68
N ILE A 18 4.39 -26.14 -7.37
CA ILE A 18 4.53 -25.62 -6.01
C ILE A 18 3.52 -24.48 -5.85
N THR A 19 2.71 -24.56 -4.80
CA THR A 19 1.65 -23.60 -4.53
C THR A 19 1.80 -23.08 -3.11
N GLU A 20 1.86 -21.76 -2.98
CA GLU A 20 1.93 -21.07 -1.70
C GLU A 20 0.92 -19.93 -1.65
N LYS A 21 0.44 -19.62 -0.45
CA LYS A 21 -0.45 -18.48 -0.18
C LYS A 21 0.33 -17.37 0.51
N GLY A 22 0.03 -16.13 0.13
CA GLY A 22 0.55 -14.96 0.83
C GLY A 22 0.02 -14.84 2.26
N GLU A 23 0.64 -14.01 3.07
CA GLU A 23 0.17 -13.64 4.42
C GLU A 23 -0.52 -12.27 4.40
N GLY A 24 -1.45 -12.06 5.34
CA GLY A 24 -2.18 -10.81 5.54
C GLY A 24 -3.22 -10.54 4.45
N GLU A 25 -3.27 -9.32 3.91
CA GLU A 25 -4.21 -8.95 2.85
C GLU A 25 -3.99 -9.69 1.52
N THR A 26 -2.89 -10.45 1.43
CA THR A 26 -2.56 -11.33 0.30
C THR A 26 -2.95 -12.80 0.56
N GLU A 27 -3.64 -13.12 1.65
CA GLU A 27 -4.02 -14.52 2.00
C GLU A 27 -4.79 -15.23 0.88
N ASP A 28 -5.57 -14.48 0.10
CA ASP A 28 -6.31 -15.02 -1.04
C ASP A 28 -5.47 -15.07 -2.33
N ALA A 29 -4.30 -14.42 -2.35
CA ALA A 29 -3.41 -14.41 -3.50
C ALA A 29 -2.54 -15.66 -3.53
N GLN A 30 -3.03 -16.69 -4.23
CA GLN A 30 -2.28 -17.91 -4.47
C GLN A 30 -1.16 -17.64 -5.48
N THR A 31 0.07 -18.01 -5.11
CA THR A 31 1.24 -18.02 -6.01
C THR A 31 1.57 -19.46 -6.38
N VAL A 32 1.74 -19.71 -7.67
CA VAL A 32 2.03 -21.04 -8.22
C VAL A 32 3.31 -20.98 -9.06
N LEU A 33 4.22 -21.88 -8.80
CA LEU A 33 5.43 -22.12 -9.60
C LEU A 33 5.31 -23.48 -10.26
N THR A 34 5.27 -23.52 -11.60
CA THR A 34 5.23 -24.76 -12.38
C THR A 34 6.58 -25.00 -13.04
N ILE A 35 7.25 -26.05 -12.64
CA ILE A 35 8.57 -26.46 -13.10
C ILE A 35 8.39 -27.71 -13.97
N PRO A 36 8.55 -27.63 -15.31
CA PRO A 36 8.41 -28.79 -16.19
C PRO A 36 9.57 -29.76 -16.04
N ALA A 37 9.32 -31.01 -16.38
CA ALA A 37 10.38 -32.04 -16.46
C ALA A 37 11.54 -31.55 -17.35
N GLY A 38 12.78 -31.78 -16.91
CA GLY A 38 13.98 -31.29 -17.60
C GLY A 38 14.33 -29.83 -17.35
N ALA A 39 13.53 -29.07 -16.62
CA ALA A 39 13.84 -27.66 -16.30
C ALA A 39 15.02 -27.52 -15.33
N VAL A 40 15.23 -28.48 -14.45
CA VAL A 40 16.41 -28.58 -13.58
C VAL A 40 17.31 -29.75 -14.04
N SER A 41 18.63 -29.64 -13.85
CA SER A 41 19.57 -30.69 -14.24
C SER A 41 19.81 -31.73 -13.13
N THR A 42 19.51 -31.40 -11.91
CA THR A 42 19.71 -32.21 -10.71
C THR A 42 18.55 -32.06 -9.76
N ALA A 43 18.23 -33.12 -9.01
CA ALA A 43 17.23 -33.05 -7.97
C ALA A 43 17.58 -31.94 -6.95
N THR A 44 16.62 -31.08 -6.64
CA THR A 44 16.82 -29.93 -5.74
C THR A 44 15.57 -29.66 -4.96
N ASP A 45 15.71 -29.17 -3.73
CA ASP A 45 14.55 -28.67 -2.97
C ASP A 45 14.32 -27.22 -3.33
N VAL A 46 13.09 -26.86 -3.66
CA VAL A 46 12.68 -25.51 -4.02
C VAL A 46 11.68 -24.99 -3.01
N THR A 47 11.90 -23.78 -2.52
CA THR A 47 11.00 -23.06 -1.64
C THR A 47 10.44 -21.84 -2.35
N LEU A 48 9.13 -21.67 -2.28
CA LEU A 48 8.39 -20.51 -2.79
C LEU A 48 7.85 -19.72 -1.61
N THR A 49 8.16 -18.43 -1.50
CA THR A 49 7.73 -17.60 -0.37
C THR A 49 7.18 -16.28 -0.89
N PRO A 50 5.85 -16.12 -0.99
CA PRO A 50 5.24 -14.82 -1.23
C PRO A 50 5.43 -13.91 -0.01
N TYR A 51 5.74 -12.62 -0.25
CA TYR A 51 5.91 -11.64 0.82
C TYR A 51 5.57 -10.23 0.35
N LEU A 52 5.31 -9.32 1.26
CA LEU A 52 5.22 -7.90 1.00
C LEU A 52 6.45 -7.19 1.58
N GLU A 53 7.12 -6.40 0.77
CA GLU A 53 8.20 -5.53 1.21
C GLU A 53 7.59 -4.16 1.53
N ALA A 54 7.95 -3.59 2.68
CA ALA A 54 7.50 -2.24 3.01
C ALA A 54 8.05 -1.26 1.95
N VAL A 55 7.15 -0.66 1.20
CA VAL A 55 7.50 0.38 0.22
C VAL A 55 7.54 1.71 0.94
N ALA A 56 8.63 2.47 0.77
CA ALA A 56 8.68 3.84 1.27
C ALA A 56 7.61 4.67 0.55
N THR A 57 6.67 5.20 1.32
CA THR A 57 5.57 5.99 0.78
C THR A 57 6.10 7.31 0.23
N ASP A 58 6.11 7.46 -1.09
CA ASP A 58 6.52 8.70 -1.74
C ASP A 58 5.36 9.71 -1.73
N VAL A 59 5.61 10.82 -1.06
CA VAL A 59 4.68 11.95 -0.90
C VAL A 59 5.16 13.21 -1.64
N THR A 60 6.14 13.08 -2.51
CA THR A 60 6.65 14.20 -3.32
C THR A 60 5.59 14.63 -4.34
N PRO A 61 5.18 15.91 -4.35
CA PRO A 61 4.21 16.41 -5.32
C PRO A 61 4.64 16.20 -6.76
N GLY A 62 3.68 15.90 -7.63
CA GLY A 62 3.90 15.74 -9.05
C GLY A 62 3.32 14.45 -9.63
N SER A 63 3.42 14.34 -10.95
CA SER A 63 2.93 13.17 -11.70
C SER A 63 4.08 12.28 -12.14
N LYS A 64 3.92 10.97 -11.97
CA LYS A 64 4.86 9.98 -12.47
C LYS A 64 4.17 8.66 -12.82
N LYS A 65 4.81 7.92 -13.72
CA LYS A 65 4.47 6.50 -13.95
C LYS A 65 5.14 5.65 -12.89
N GLU A 66 4.41 4.70 -12.36
CA GLU A 66 4.86 3.84 -11.28
C GLU A 66 4.44 2.39 -11.55
N ALA A 67 5.24 1.45 -11.05
CA ALA A 67 4.91 0.03 -11.05
C ALA A 67 4.67 -0.40 -9.59
N ILE A 68 3.39 -0.57 -9.25
CA ILE A 68 2.92 -0.85 -7.90
C ILE A 68 3.03 -2.36 -7.63
N PRO A 69 3.72 -2.82 -6.58
CA PRO A 69 3.81 -4.23 -6.25
C PRO A 69 2.45 -4.80 -5.84
N MET A 70 2.05 -5.91 -6.47
CA MET A 70 0.91 -6.72 -6.05
C MET A 70 1.37 -7.77 -5.05
N THR A 71 2.51 -8.39 -5.33
CA THR A 71 3.19 -9.35 -4.44
C THR A 71 4.67 -9.43 -4.81
N ASN A 72 5.49 -9.75 -3.84
CA ASN A 72 6.88 -10.17 -4.04
C ASN A 72 6.98 -11.66 -3.77
N ILE A 73 7.91 -12.35 -4.43
CA ILE A 73 8.03 -13.79 -4.40
C ILE A 73 9.50 -14.13 -4.32
N ALA A 74 9.93 -14.68 -3.19
CA ALA A 74 11.24 -15.27 -3.07
C ALA A 74 11.18 -16.72 -3.55
N ILE A 75 12.04 -17.06 -4.50
CA ILE A 75 12.29 -18.44 -4.92
C ILE A 75 13.70 -18.79 -4.47
N SER A 76 13.82 -19.85 -3.69
CA SER A 76 15.11 -20.37 -3.28
C SER A 76 15.21 -21.87 -3.58
N SER A 77 16.41 -22.34 -3.92
CA SER A 77 16.69 -23.75 -4.12
C SER A 77 17.89 -24.18 -3.27
N SER A 78 17.89 -25.44 -2.84
CA SER A 78 18.98 -26.01 -2.03
C SER A 78 20.32 -26.05 -2.79
N GLN A 79 20.27 -25.94 -4.11
CA GLN A 79 21.42 -25.85 -5.00
C GLN A 79 21.22 -24.67 -5.96
N ASP A 80 22.30 -24.00 -6.34
CA ASP A 80 22.24 -22.95 -7.38
C ASP A 80 22.12 -23.62 -8.75
N VAL A 81 20.88 -23.75 -9.23
CA VAL A 81 20.52 -24.42 -10.47
C VAL A 81 20.09 -23.39 -11.50
N ALA A 82 20.80 -23.36 -12.64
CA ALA A 82 20.31 -22.63 -13.81
C ALA A 82 19.24 -23.46 -14.53
N LEU A 83 18.18 -22.78 -14.95
CA LEU A 83 17.08 -23.42 -15.66
C LEU A 83 17.46 -23.86 -17.07
N ASN A 84 17.13 -25.09 -17.43
CA ASN A 84 17.32 -25.66 -18.79
C ASN A 84 16.10 -25.36 -19.70
N GLN A 85 14.96 -25.01 -19.12
CA GLN A 85 13.72 -24.65 -19.80
C GLN A 85 13.05 -23.48 -19.08
N ASP A 86 12.07 -22.86 -19.72
CA ASP A 86 11.24 -21.84 -19.09
C ASP A 86 10.37 -22.48 -17.98
N VAL A 87 10.24 -21.77 -16.85
CA VAL A 87 9.41 -22.13 -15.70
C VAL A 87 8.28 -21.11 -15.63
N THR A 88 7.06 -21.56 -15.28
CA THR A 88 5.90 -20.68 -15.21
C THR A 88 5.67 -20.20 -13.78
N LEU A 89 5.61 -18.87 -13.61
CA LEU A 89 5.17 -18.22 -12.40
C LEU A 89 3.77 -17.67 -12.61
N SER A 90 2.84 -18.00 -11.73
CA SER A 90 1.45 -17.57 -11.77
C SER A 90 1.05 -16.98 -10.43
N VAL A 91 0.32 -15.84 -10.46
CA VAL A 91 -0.24 -15.20 -9.27
C VAL A 91 -1.72 -14.99 -9.48
N ALA A 92 -2.54 -15.48 -8.55
CA ALA A 92 -3.97 -15.34 -8.60
C ALA A 92 -4.39 -13.86 -8.59
N ASN A 93 -5.42 -13.55 -9.37
CA ASN A 93 -6.04 -12.24 -9.39
C ASN A 93 -6.87 -12.04 -8.10
N ALA A 94 -6.79 -10.87 -7.51
CA ALA A 94 -7.52 -10.53 -6.27
C ALA A 94 -9.03 -10.23 -6.51
N SER A 95 -9.52 -10.44 -7.74
CA SER A 95 -10.92 -10.21 -8.11
C SER A 95 -11.42 -11.32 -9.04
N SER A 96 -12.66 -11.21 -9.50
CA SER A 96 -13.18 -12.12 -10.52
C SER A 96 -12.48 -11.91 -11.86
N SER A 97 -12.54 -12.90 -12.75
CA SER A 97 -11.90 -12.86 -14.08
C SER A 97 -12.44 -11.78 -15.03
N ASP A 98 -13.49 -11.07 -14.64
CA ASP A 98 -14.02 -9.91 -15.39
C ASP A 98 -13.31 -8.60 -15.04
N TYR A 99 -12.57 -8.57 -13.94
CA TYR A 99 -11.79 -7.42 -13.46
C TYR A 99 -10.33 -7.81 -13.30
N TYR A 100 -9.47 -7.34 -14.19
CA TYR A 100 -8.03 -7.61 -14.17
C TYR A 100 -7.27 -6.39 -14.66
N PHE A 101 -6.05 -6.22 -14.19
CA PHE A 101 -5.17 -5.18 -14.70
C PHE A 101 -4.63 -5.57 -16.09
N ASP A 102 -4.73 -4.65 -17.05
CA ASP A 102 -4.26 -4.89 -18.43
C ASP A 102 -2.73 -4.85 -18.55
N GLU A 103 -2.07 -4.07 -17.67
CA GLU A 103 -0.63 -3.83 -17.73
C GLU A 103 0.05 -4.31 -16.46
N VAL A 104 0.49 -5.57 -16.46
CA VAL A 104 1.23 -6.18 -15.34
C VAL A 104 2.61 -6.60 -15.80
N GLU A 105 3.61 -6.29 -14.98
CA GLU A 105 5.01 -6.56 -15.23
C GLU A 105 5.62 -7.40 -14.11
N VAL A 106 6.64 -8.18 -14.46
CA VAL A 106 7.49 -8.91 -13.52
C VAL A 106 8.81 -8.18 -13.39
N TYR A 107 9.24 -7.98 -12.19
CA TYR A 107 10.55 -7.42 -11.85
C TYR A 107 11.38 -8.48 -11.15
N GLU A 108 12.70 -8.52 -11.40
CA GLU A 108 13.65 -9.31 -10.65
C GLU A 108 14.45 -8.40 -9.71
N LYS A 109 14.79 -8.90 -8.52
CA LYS A 109 15.66 -8.20 -7.58
C LYS A 109 17.11 -8.35 -8.03
N THR A 110 17.78 -7.22 -8.26
CA THR A 110 19.18 -7.22 -8.75
C THR A 110 20.20 -7.39 -7.64
N ASN A 111 19.82 -7.02 -6.41
CA ASN A 111 20.67 -7.19 -5.22
C ASN A 111 19.81 -7.66 -4.04
N ALA A 112 20.03 -8.90 -3.60
CA ALA A 112 19.29 -9.53 -2.51
C ALA A 112 19.41 -8.78 -1.17
N ARG A 113 20.43 -7.91 -1.00
CA ARG A 113 20.68 -7.16 0.24
C ARG A 113 20.16 -5.72 0.22
N ALA A 114 19.76 -5.20 -0.94
CA ALA A 114 19.27 -3.83 -1.07
C ALA A 114 17.73 -3.79 -1.13
N ILE A 115 17.14 -2.91 -0.35
CA ILE A 115 15.72 -2.58 -0.46
C ILE A 115 15.52 -1.76 -1.74
N GLY A 116 14.61 -2.19 -2.62
CA GLY A 116 14.20 -1.38 -3.76
C GLY A 116 14.96 -1.56 -5.07
N ASP A 117 15.99 -2.41 -5.13
CA ASP A 117 16.74 -2.67 -6.38
C ASP A 117 16.03 -3.69 -7.28
N TRP A 118 14.97 -3.23 -7.92
CA TRP A 118 14.15 -4.03 -8.83
C TRP A 118 14.37 -3.60 -10.28
N LYS A 119 14.56 -4.57 -11.18
CA LYS A 119 14.67 -4.34 -12.62
C LYS A 119 13.55 -5.09 -13.33
N LYS A 120 12.90 -4.44 -14.30
CA LYS A 120 11.91 -5.11 -15.14
C LYS A 120 12.55 -6.33 -15.81
N TYR A 121 11.89 -7.48 -15.66
CA TYR A 121 12.30 -8.77 -16.17
C TYR A 121 11.45 -9.20 -17.37
N ALA A 122 10.11 -9.16 -17.24
CA ALA A 122 9.16 -9.58 -18.27
C ALA A 122 7.81 -8.83 -18.13
N ASP A 123 6.93 -9.02 -19.09
CA ASP A 123 5.52 -8.73 -18.92
C ASP A 123 4.78 -9.98 -18.41
N ALA A 124 3.72 -9.79 -17.63
CA ALA A 124 2.81 -10.85 -17.23
C ALA A 124 1.52 -10.74 -18.02
N ALA A 125 1.02 -11.87 -18.51
CA ALA A 125 -0.25 -11.96 -19.21
C ALA A 125 -1.36 -12.42 -18.25
N PHE A 126 -2.55 -11.81 -18.37
CA PHE A 126 -3.71 -12.32 -17.63
C PHE A 126 -4.31 -13.54 -18.35
N ASP A 127 -4.41 -14.64 -17.64
CA ASP A 127 -5.12 -15.83 -18.09
C ASP A 127 -6.51 -15.88 -17.44
N LYS A 128 -7.52 -15.65 -18.27
CA LYS A 128 -8.92 -15.63 -17.83
C LYS A 128 -9.41 -17.00 -17.35
N ALA A 129 -8.86 -18.10 -17.86
CA ALA A 129 -9.28 -19.44 -17.51
C ALA A 129 -8.85 -19.84 -16.09
N THR A 130 -7.66 -19.42 -15.68
CA THR A 130 -7.13 -19.67 -14.33
C THR A 130 -7.32 -18.48 -13.39
N ASN A 131 -7.86 -17.36 -13.88
CA ASN A 131 -8.00 -16.09 -13.17
C ASN A 131 -6.67 -15.64 -12.53
N SER A 132 -5.57 -15.69 -13.30
CA SER A 132 -4.22 -15.46 -12.79
C SER A 132 -3.36 -14.64 -13.76
N TYR A 133 -2.37 -13.92 -13.23
CA TYR A 133 -1.30 -13.31 -14.03
C TYR A 133 -0.17 -14.32 -14.19
N ILE A 134 0.20 -14.60 -15.43
CA ILE A 134 1.18 -15.63 -15.78
C ILE A 134 2.40 -14.99 -16.44
N ALA A 135 3.59 -15.40 -15.97
CA ALA A 135 4.86 -15.01 -16.55
C ALA A 135 5.81 -16.19 -16.64
N ALA A 136 6.73 -16.16 -17.62
CA ALA A 136 7.78 -17.17 -17.75
C ALA A 136 9.08 -16.68 -17.11
N ILE A 137 9.65 -17.48 -16.21
CA ILE A 137 11.04 -17.36 -15.77
C ILE A 137 11.87 -18.10 -16.82
N LYS A 138 12.72 -17.37 -17.51
CA LYS A 138 13.38 -17.86 -18.72
C LYS A 138 14.50 -18.87 -18.45
N LYS A 139 14.66 -19.78 -19.38
CA LYS A 139 15.84 -20.64 -19.48
C LYS A 139 17.13 -19.84 -19.26
N GLY A 140 18.07 -20.38 -18.51
CA GLY A 140 19.32 -19.75 -18.10
C GLY A 140 19.23 -18.88 -16.86
N SER A 141 18.02 -18.58 -16.36
CA SER A 141 17.84 -17.90 -15.06
C SER A 141 18.15 -18.85 -13.91
N SER A 142 18.64 -18.34 -12.78
CA SER A 142 18.74 -19.07 -11.52
C SER A 142 17.37 -19.20 -10.85
N LEU A 143 17.12 -20.31 -10.17
CA LEU A 143 15.98 -20.46 -9.26
C LEU A 143 16.14 -19.65 -7.96
N ASN A 144 17.35 -19.23 -7.61
CA ASN A 144 17.62 -18.44 -6.41
C ASN A 144 17.46 -16.94 -6.69
N LYS A 145 16.22 -16.48 -6.84
CA LYS A 145 15.89 -15.08 -7.12
C LYS A 145 14.58 -14.65 -6.52
N ASP A 146 14.51 -13.36 -6.21
CA ASP A 146 13.27 -12.69 -5.84
C ASP A 146 12.65 -12.03 -7.09
N TYR A 147 11.34 -12.22 -7.22
CA TYR A 147 10.52 -11.59 -8.24
C TYR A 147 9.45 -10.71 -7.60
N SER A 148 8.99 -9.70 -8.32
CA SER A 148 7.86 -8.86 -7.93
C SER A 148 6.89 -8.74 -9.09
N ILE A 149 5.64 -9.09 -8.87
CA ILE A 149 4.56 -8.86 -9.82
C ILE A 149 4.01 -7.47 -9.54
N ARG A 150 4.01 -6.59 -10.54
CA ARG A 150 3.65 -5.18 -10.40
C ARG A 150 2.67 -4.74 -11.45
N VAL A 151 1.69 -3.93 -11.05
CA VAL A 151 0.77 -3.27 -11.97
C VAL A 151 1.28 -1.87 -12.31
N LYS A 152 1.18 -1.49 -13.58
CA LYS A 152 1.45 -0.11 -14.00
C LYS A 152 0.34 0.82 -13.55
N SER A 153 0.74 1.98 -13.06
CA SER A 153 -0.15 3.08 -12.71
C SER A 153 0.46 4.43 -13.08
N GLU A 154 -0.39 5.38 -13.40
CA GLU A 154 -0.02 6.79 -13.38
C GLU A 154 -0.42 7.33 -12.00
N LYS A 155 0.54 7.90 -11.26
CA LYS A 155 0.30 8.52 -9.95
C LYS A 155 0.51 10.01 -10.03
N ASN A 156 -0.43 10.77 -9.47
CA ASN A 156 -0.30 12.21 -9.24
C ASN A 156 -0.44 12.50 -7.74
N VAL A 157 0.51 13.22 -7.16
CA VAL A 157 0.53 13.59 -5.73
C VAL A 157 0.33 15.09 -5.62
N SER A 158 -0.63 15.51 -4.79
CA SER A 158 -0.90 16.92 -4.51
C SER A 158 0.15 17.53 -3.58
N GLU A 159 0.18 18.87 -3.51
CA GLU A 159 0.79 19.55 -2.39
C GLU A 159 0.12 19.14 -1.07
N THR A 160 0.86 19.33 0.04
CA THR A 160 0.35 19.05 1.37
C THR A 160 -0.85 19.96 1.70
N LYS A 161 -1.93 19.37 2.18
CA LYS A 161 -3.15 20.04 2.61
C LYS A 161 -3.34 19.90 4.12
N ASN A 162 -4.09 20.84 4.71
CA ASN A 162 -4.43 20.85 6.14
C ASN A 162 -5.83 21.43 6.40
N ASP A 163 -6.74 21.24 5.48
CA ASP A 163 -8.11 21.78 5.50
C ASP A 163 -9.15 20.85 6.13
N GLU A 164 -8.81 19.59 6.39
CA GLU A 164 -9.71 18.64 7.03
C GLU A 164 -9.71 18.82 8.57
N ILE A 165 -10.82 19.28 9.10
CA ILE A 165 -11.01 19.48 10.55
C ILE A 165 -11.40 18.14 11.18
N LEU A 166 -10.57 17.67 12.11
CA LEU A 166 -10.81 16.43 12.86
C LEU A 166 -11.53 16.67 14.19
N LYS A 167 -11.27 17.82 14.82
CA LYS A 167 -11.89 18.25 16.07
C LYS A 167 -11.87 19.75 16.19
N GLU A 168 -12.96 20.31 16.69
CA GLU A 168 -13.04 21.70 17.17
C GLU A 168 -13.53 21.73 18.61
N ASP A 169 -13.03 22.69 19.38
CA ASP A 169 -13.43 22.89 20.77
C ASP A 169 -13.16 24.33 21.21
N SER A 170 -13.71 24.73 22.34
CA SER A 170 -13.43 26.02 22.96
C SER A 170 -13.23 25.91 24.45
N TYR A 171 -12.28 26.68 24.98
CA TYR A 171 -11.92 26.70 26.38
C TYR A 171 -12.01 28.13 26.92
N SER A 172 -12.92 28.36 27.85
CA SER A 172 -13.22 29.69 28.37
C SER A 172 -12.43 29.96 29.66
N ASN A 173 -11.73 31.10 29.65
CA ASN A 173 -11.16 31.71 30.86
C ASN A 173 -11.86 33.05 31.17
N ALA A 174 -13.10 33.22 30.68
CA ALA A 174 -13.89 34.39 30.89
C ALA A 174 -14.17 34.65 32.39
N GLY A 175 -14.06 35.89 32.83
CA GLY A 175 -14.23 36.26 34.22
C GLY A 175 -13.06 35.99 35.17
N ASN A 176 -11.98 35.33 34.68
CA ASN A 176 -10.75 35.16 35.45
C ASN A 176 -9.73 36.22 35.06
N MET A 177 -9.14 36.86 36.02
CA MET A 177 -8.10 37.88 35.78
C MET A 177 -6.70 37.29 35.50
N SER A 178 -6.50 36.03 35.88
CA SER A 178 -5.23 35.33 35.72
C SER A 178 -5.25 34.41 34.49
N ALA A 179 -4.10 34.20 33.88
CA ALA A 179 -3.95 33.22 32.80
C ALA A 179 -4.15 31.78 33.33
N THR A 180 -4.71 30.94 32.50
CA THR A 180 -4.93 29.52 32.78
C THR A 180 -4.28 28.68 31.67
N THR A 181 -3.76 27.51 32.03
CA THR A 181 -3.21 26.55 31.10
C THR A 181 -4.18 25.39 30.92
N TYR A 182 -4.44 25.02 29.67
CA TYR A 182 -5.24 23.86 29.29
C TYR A 182 -4.37 22.84 28.56
N ASP A 183 -4.39 21.61 29.01
CA ASP A 183 -3.82 20.45 28.30
C ASP A 183 -4.96 19.72 27.58
N ILE A 184 -4.90 19.73 26.25
CA ILE A 184 -5.94 19.21 25.38
C ILE A 184 -5.42 17.91 24.75
N PRO A 185 -5.76 16.74 25.32
CA PRO A 185 -5.37 15.47 24.74
C PRO A 185 -6.18 15.20 23.47
N TYR A 186 -5.51 14.66 22.45
CA TYR A 186 -6.14 14.29 21.22
C TYR A 186 -5.59 12.95 20.71
N THR A 187 -6.51 12.09 20.28
CA THR A 187 -6.19 10.82 19.64
C THR A 187 -6.89 10.74 18.29
N ALA A 188 -6.14 10.51 17.23
CA ALA A 188 -6.66 10.28 15.90
C ALA A 188 -6.09 8.97 15.33
N LYS A 189 -6.95 8.24 14.62
CA LYS A 189 -6.48 7.17 13.72
C LYS A 189 -6.27 7.79 12.35
N LEU A 190 -5.03 7.78 11.90
CA LEU A 190 -4.63 8.27 10.60
C LEU A 190 -3.99 7.11 9.83
N GLY A 191 -3.78 7.26 8.53
CA GLY A 191 -3.18 6.24 7.69
C GLY A 191 -3.42 6.65 6.26
N TRP A 192 -4.16 5.85 5.51
CA TRP A 192 -4.64 6.22 4.20
C TRP A 192 -6.13 5.89 4.06
N LYS A 193 -6.79 6.56 3.14
CA LYS A 193 -8.21 6.34 2.84
C LYS A 193 -8.43 6.45 1.35
N ILE A 194 -9.11 5.46 0.77
CA ILE A 194 -9.47 5.47 -0.64
C ILE A 194 -10.85 6.12 -0.85
N SER A 195 -10.95 6.92 -1.90
CA SER A 195 -12.21 7.45 -2.40
C SER A 195 -12.36 7.03 -3.86
N ALA A 196 -13.32 6.14 -4.11
CA ALA A 196 -13.60 5.57 -5.42
C ALA A 196 -15.10 5.62 -5.68
N SER A 197 -15.56 6.70 -6.31
CA SER A 197 -16.96 6.84 -6.70
C SER A 197 -17.21 6.20 -8.06
N GLY A 198 -18.28 5.40 -8.17
CA GLY A 198 -18.72 4.85 -9.46
C GLY A 198 -17.92 3.65 -9.97
N LEU A 199 -17.13 2.99 -9.11
CA LEU A 199 -16.50 1.73 -9.42
C LEU A 199 -17.39 0.55 -9.03
N ASP A 200 -17.41 -0.48 -9.87
CA ASP A 200 -17.96 -1.78 -9.51
C ASP A 200 -17.16 -2.39 -8.37
N GLU A 201 -17.81 -3.20 -7.55
CA GLU A 201 -17.21 -3.82 -6.36
C GLU A 201 -15.97 -4.66 -6.69
N GLY A 202 -15.99 -5.39 -7.82
CA GLY A 202 -14.85 -6.17 -8.28
C GLY A 202 -13.65 -5.33 -8.67
N ALA A 203 -13.86 -4.22 -9.41
CA ALA A 203 -12.80 -3.28 -9.75
C ALA A 203 -12.25 -2.57 -8.51
N LEU A 204 -13.12 -2.22 -7.57
CA LEU A 204 -12.73 -1.60 -6.30
C LEU A 204 -11.88 -2.53 -5.44
N SER A 205 -12.25 -3.82 -5.34
CA SER A 205 -11.47 -4.83 -4.61
C SER A 205 -10.06 -4.97 -5.18
N LEU A 206 -9.96 -5.08 -6.51
CA LEU A 206 -8.68 -5.19 -7.22
C LEU A 206 -7.77 -3.97 -6.95
N VAL A 207 -8.32 -2.76 -7.06
CA VAL A 207 -7.58 -1.52 -6.83
C VAL A 207 -7.18 -1.38 -5.36
N LYS A 208 -8.06 -1.73 -4.42
CA LYS A 208 -7.74 -1.69 -2.97
C LYS A 208 -6.57 -2.58 -2.63
N ALA A 209 -6.49 -3.79 -3.18
CA ALA A 209 -5.36 -4.70 -2.95
C ALA A 209 -4.03 -4.08 -3.43
N ALA A 210 -4.00 -3.49 -4.62
CA ALA A 210 -2.80 -2.82 -5.14
C ALA A 210 -2.42 -1.59 -4.30
N ILE A 211 -3.39 -0.76 -3.91
CA ILE A 211 -3.14 0.43 -3.08
C ILE A 211 -2.67 0.03 -1.67
N ALA A 212 -3.24 -1.01 -1.05
CA ALA A 212 -2.80 -1.50 0.25
C ALA A 212 -1.33 -1.96 0.21
N ALA A 213 -0.92 -2.65 -0.85
CA ALA A 213 0.47 -3.05 -1.04
C ALA A 213 1.42 -1.84 -1.21
N GLN A 214 0.95 -0.76 -1.85
CA GLN A 214 1.74 0.46 -2.09
C GLN A 214 1.79 1.40 -0.87
N GLU A 215 0.66 1.59 -0.17
CA GLU A 215 0.56 2.52 0.96
C GLU A 215 0.99 1.89 2.29
N GLY A 216 1.11 0.57 2.32
CA GLY A 216 1.48 -0.22 3.50
C GLY A 216 0.32 -0.41 4.47
N GLY A 217 -0.03 -1.68 4.71
CA GLY A 217 -1.08 -2.06 5.64
C GLY A 217 -2.51 -1.74 5.18
N SER A 218 -3.45 -1.89 6.09
CA SER A 218 -4.87 -1.68 5.83
C SER A 218 -5.28 -0.21 5.96
N GLU A 219 -6.41 0.15 5.38
CA GLU A 219 -6.99 1.49 5.42
C GLU A 219 -7.19 1.97 6.88
N GLY A 220 -6.63 3.12 7.25
CA GLY A 220 -6.84 3.76 8.56
C GLY A 220 -5.99 3.22 9.72
N VAL A 221 -4.74 2.87 9.54
CA VAL A 221 -3.96 1.94 10.38
C VAL A 221 -3.18 2.52 11.55
N TYR A 222 -2.79 3.78 11.56
CA TYR A 222 -1.99 4.26 12.68
C TYR A 222 -2.71 5.25 13.59
N THR A 223 -2.33 5.24 14.87
CA THR A 223 -2.90 6.13 15.89
C THR A 223 -1.90 7.23 16.24
N VAL A 224 -2.37 8.47 16.20
CA VAL A 224 -1.62 9.63 16.67
C VAL A 224 -2.18 10.04 18.02
N ASN A 225 -1.34 9.98 19.06
CA ASN A 225 -1.63 10.51 20.39
C ASN A 225 -0.82 11.78 20.58
N LYS A 226 -1.49 12.91 20.75
CA LYS A 226 -0.83 14.21 21.02
C LYS A 226 -1.60 14.97 22.09
N THR A 227 -0.85 15.77 22.84
CA THR A 227 -1.42 16.75 23.76
C THR A 227 -1.01 18.13 23.29
N PHE A 228 -1.95 19.03 23.19
CA PHE A 228 -1.72 20.44 22.91
C PHE A 228 -1.88 21.22 24.22
N THR A 229 -0.84 21.96 24.59
CA THR A 229 -0.87 22.83 25.76
C THR A 229 -1.11 24.27 25.34
N ALA A 230 -2.21 24.85 25.78
CA ALA A 230 -2.59 26.23 25.46
C ALA A 230 -2.57 27.10 26.72
N HIS A 231 -1.96 28.27 26.61
CA HIS A 231 -2.04 29.32 27.62
C HIS A 231 -3.11 30.33 27.23
N VAL A 232 -4.15 30.46 28.03
CA VAL A 232 -5.26 31.38 27.80
C VAL A 232 -5.18 32.52 28.80
N SER A 233 -5.02 33.73 28.33
CA SER A 233 -4.97 34.95 29.16
C SER A 233 -6.27 35.14 29.93
N GLY A 234 -6.22 35.96 31.00
CA GLY A 234 -7.42 36.33 31.74
C GLY A 234 -8.46 36.99 30.83
N ASP A 235 -9.72 36.65 31.03
CA ASP A 235 -10.87 37.18 30.29
C ASP A 235 -10.85 36.86 28.76
N TYR A 236 -10.26 35.74 28.37
CA TYR A 236 -10.22 35.26 26.97
C TYR A 236 -10.90 33.91 26.82
N ILE A 237 -11.32 33.62 25.59
CA ILE A 237 -11.80 32.31 25.13
C ILE A 237 -10.79 31.80 24.09
N LEU A 238 -10.29 30.60 24.29
CA LEU A 238 -9.49 29.88 23.32
C LEU A 238 -10.42 29.08 22.40
N TYR A 239 -10.33 29.33 21.10
CA TYR A 239 -10.90 28.46 20.08
C TYR A 239 -9.78 27.59 19.53
N PHE A 240 -10.00 26.30 19.53
CA PHE A 240 -9.04 25.28 19.17
C PHE A 240 -9.58 24.43 18.03
N SER A 241 -8.76 24.15 17.03
CA SER A 241 -9.07 23.14 16.04
C SER A 241 -7.87 22.22 15.79
N CYS A 242 -8.11 20.92 15.66
CA CYS A 242 -7.16 19.94 15.22
C CYS A 242 -7.46 19.59 13.77
N LYS A 243 -6.50 19.82 12.89
CA LYS A 243 -6.60 19.57 11.45
C LYS A 243 -5.72 18.41 11.04
N ALA A 244 -6.22 17.59 10.13
CA ALA A 244 -5.41 16.57 9.47
C ALA A 244 -4.46 17.22 8.47
N LYS A 245 -3.21 16.79 8.51
CA LYS A 245 -2.19 17.10 7.49
C LYS A 245 -2.08 15.91 6.55
N TYR A 246 -2.31 16.10 5.25
CA TYR A 246 -2.36 15.01 4.28
C TYR A 246 -1.92 15.44 2.88
N VAL A 247 -1.65 14.44 2.02
CA VAL A 247 -1.56 14.59 0.58
C VAL A 247 -2.66 13.77 -0.08
N GLU A 248 -3.15 14.23 -1.23
CA GLU A 248 -4.03 13.43 -2.09
C GLU A 248 -3.17 12.81 -3.19
N LYS A 249 -3.27 11.49 -3.35
CA LYS A 249 -2.66 10.74 -4.43
C LYS A 249 -3.77 10.26 -5.35
N GLU A 250 -3.63 10.53 -6.62
CA GLU A 250 -4.54 10.03 -7.65
C GLU A 250 -3.82 8.94 -8.43
N TYR A 251 -4.37 7.74 -8.43
CA TYR A 251 -3.85 6.59 -9.15
C TYR A 251 -4.77 6.26 -10.31
N THR A 252 -4.18 6.11 -11.50
CA THR A 252 -4.91 5.68 -12.70
C THR A 252 -4.37 4.35 -13.18
N PHE A 253 -5.26 3.37 -13.28
CA PHE A 253 -5.00 2.01 -13.74
C PHE A 253 -5.73 1.74 -15.06
N SER A 254 -5.28 0.74 -15.81
CA SER A 254 -6.03 0.13 -16.90
C SER A 254 -6.60 -1.21 -16.41
N ILE A 255 -7.92 -1.35 -16.38
CA ILE A 255 -8.64 -2.52 -15.86
C ILE A 255 -9.64 -2.97 -16.91
N ALA A 256 -9.48 -4.20 -17.44
CA ALA A 256 -10.35 -4.80 -18.44
C ALA A 256 -10.67 -3.85 -19.61
N GLY A 257 -9.63 -3.19 -20.16
CA GLY A 257 -9.71 -2.25 -21.26
C GLY A 257 -10.24 -0.85 -20.90
N LYS A 258 -10.48 -0.55 -19.63
CA LYS A 258 -10.97 0.76 -19.16
C LYS A 258 -9.96 1.45 -18.26
N LYS A 259 -9.82 2.77 -18.39
CA LYS A 259 -9.07 3.57 -17.42
C LYS A 259 -9.92 3.81 -16.18
N VAL A 260 -9.35 3.49 -15.03
CA VAL A 260 -9.95 3.64 -13.70
C VAL A 260 -9.06 4.53 -12.86
N THR A 261 -9.62 5.61 -12.34
CA THR A 261 -8.91 6.55 -11.48
C THR A 261 -9.49 6.54 -10.07
N VAL A 262 -8.62 6.42 -9.08
CA VAL A 262 -8.98 6.47 -7.67
C VAL A 262 -8.17 7.52 -6.94
N LYS A 263 -8.76 8.11 -5.91
CA LYS A 263 -8.08 9.07 -5.03
C LYS A 263 -7.80 8.42 -3.69
N VAL A 264 -6.58 8.60 -3.23
CA VAL A 264 -6.12 8.11 -1.93
C VAL A 264 -5.69 9.32 -1.11
N LYS A 265 -6.30 9.51 0.04
CA LYS A 265 -5.86 10.49 1.02
C LYS A 265 -4.85 9.81 1.93
N HIS A 266 -3.59 10.25 1.89
CA HIS A 266 -2.52 9.76 2.75
C HIS A 266 -2.21 10.78 3.84
N TYR A 267 -2.47 10.41 5.08
CA TYR A 267 -2.32 11.29 6.22
C TYR A 267 -0.88 11.31 6.72
N LEU A 268 -0.36 12.53 6.92
CA LEU A 268 1.02 12.80 7.37
C LEU A 268 1.09 13.10 8.86
N GLY A 269 -0.04 13.46 9.48
CA GLY A 269 -0.12 13.82 10.87
C GLY A 269 -1.27 14.77 11.17
N VAL A 270 -1.15 15.49 12.29
CA VAL A 270 -2.12 16.51 12.72
C VAL A 270 -1.42 17.82 12.98
N GLU A 271 -2.14 18.91 12.73
CA GLU A 271 -1.76 20.28 13.06
C GLU A 271 -2.79 20.88 14.02
N PHE A 272 -2.30 21.56 15.06
CA PHE A 272 -3.15 22.28 16.00
C PHE A 272 -3.16 23.76 15.66
N VAL A 273 -4.35 24.32 15.46
CA VAL A 273 -4.56 25.75 15.21
C VAL A 273 -5.45 26.30 16.33
N TYR A 274 -5.08 27.46 16.87
CA TYR A 274 -5.86 28.09 17.91
C TYR A 274 -5.88 29.60 17.76
N THR A 275 -6.94 30.23 18.27
CA THR A 275 -7.08 31.66 18.38
C THR A 275 -7.63 32.02 19.76
N ASN A 276 -7.09 33.08 20.36
CA ASN A 276 -7.60 33.67 21.58
C ASN A 276 -8.46 34.87 21.23
N GLN A 277 -9.70 34.92 21.73
CA GLN A 277 -10.59 36.06 21.57
C GLN A 277 -11.00 36.57 22.95
N SER A 278 -11.07 37.91 23.13
CA SER A 278 -11.54 38.49 24.37
C SER A 278 -13.00 38.13 24.59
N SER A 279 -13.35 37.74 25.81
CA SER A 279 -14.72 37.41 26.18
C SER A 279 -15.68 38.59 26.03
N SER A 280 -15.18 39.82 26.16
CA SER A 280 -15.95 41.06 25.97
C SER A 280 -16.42 41.28 24.52
N MET A 281 -15.82 40.64 23.55
CA MET A 281 -16.30 40.67 22.14
C MET A 281 -17.55 39.84 21.88
N HIS A 282 -17.93 38.94 22.78
CA HIS A 282 -19.13 38.14 22.68
C HIS A 282 -20.34 38.75 23.43
N GLY A 283 -20.10 39.85 24.13
CA GLY A 283 -21.13 40.62 24.83
C GLY A 283 -21.77 41.72 23.98
N GLY A 284 -21.95 41.51 22.67
CA GLY A 284 -22.77 42.34 21.80
C GLY A 284 -24.21 42.16 22.17
N GLY A 285 -24.63 42.83 23.23
CA GLY A 285 -26.00 42.87 23.69
C GLY A 285 -26.92 43.36 22.59
N THR A 286 -27.98 42.66 22.35
CA THR A 286 -29.24 43.20 21.87
C THR A 286 -29.65 44.29 22.83
N ILE A 287 -29.43 45.56 22.46
CA ILE A 287 -30.18 46.67 23.04
C ILE A 287 -31.54 46.64 22.35
N GLY A 288 -32.56 46.38 23.14
CA GLY A 288 -33.95 46.39 22.76
C GLY A 288 -34.48 47.71 22.23
#